data_532d47b6eb6f7ab9c6f5901317af4e95
#
_entry.id   532d47b6eb6f7ab9c6f5901317af4e95
#
_cell.length_a   1.000
_cell.length_b   1.000
_cell.length_c   1.000
_cell.angle_alpha   90.00
_cell.angle_beta   90.00
_cell.angle_gamma   90.00
#
_symmetry.space_group_name_H-M   'P 1'
#
loop_
_entity.id
_entity.type
_entity.pdbx_description
1 polymer ?
#
loop_
_entity_poly.entity_id
_entity_poly.type
_entity_poly.pdbx_seq_one_letter_code
_entity_poly.pdbx_strand_id
1 'polypeptide(L)'
;MPSEATYNDSHLRRLALVRALIEVAGLPLEAVRRVLAVVDDESVPLHQALGTAQWLLSPTPDEEPSAESAERVEALLARHEWALAPDSPHRRALAGALDWLDNLAFPASDTLLDQYAETLARLAPSEVESVTAQAERATAIEHLVIGTLLYEPLLATMRRMAHEAESARRSGLK
;
A
#
# COMPACT_ATOMS: atom_id res chain seq x y z
N MET A 1 -17.26 22.87 35.67
CA MET A 1 -16.21 21.85 35.74
C MET A 1 -16.11 21.23 34.37
N PRO A 2 -15.01 21.38 33.61
CA PRO A 2 -14.81 20.61 32.39
C PRO A 2 -14.73 19.14 32.79
N SER A 3 -15.53 18.30 32.12
CA SER A 3 -15.46 16.83 32.24
C SER A 3 -14.05 16.38 31.84
N GLU A 4 -13.30 15.73 32.73
CA GLU A 4 -12.11 14.99 32.35
C GLU A 4 -12.53 13.94 31.33
N ALA A 5 -12.13 14.15 30.07
CA ALA A 5 -12.31 13.15 29.03
C ALA A 5 -11.45 11.95 29.40
N THR A 6 -12.07 10.85 29.78
CA THR A 6 -11.37 9.59 29.99
C THR A 6 -10.91 9.07 28.63
N TYR A 7 -9.67 9.36 28.29
CA TYR A 7 -9.03 8.79 27.11
C TYR A 7 -8.81 7.31 27.36
N ASN A 8 -9.58 6.48 26.68
CA ASN A 8 -9.35 5.03 26.69
C ASN A 8 -8.41 4.64 25.55
N ASP A 9 -7.92 3.40 25.57
CA ASP A 9 -6.96 2.90 24.56
C ASP A 9 -7.49 3.00 23.13
N SER A 10 -8.81 2.94 22.91
CA SER A 10 -9.39 3.11 21.58
C SER A 10 -9.24 4.54 21.04
N HIS A 11 -9.36 5.55 21.90
CA HIS A 11 -9.12 6.95 21.51
C HIS A 11 -7.65 7.19 21.14
N LEU A 12 -6.72 6.58 21.88
CA LEU A 12 -5.29 6.71 21.59
C LEU A 12 -4.93 6.05 20.25
N ARG A 13 -5.46 4.86 19.98
CA ARG A 13 -5.29 4.19 18.68
C ARG A 13 -5.87 5.03 17.54
N ARG A 14 -7.09 5.54 17.73
CA ARG A 14 -7.75 6.39 16.73
C ARG A 14 -6.93 7.65 16.42
N LEU A 15 -6.37 8.28 17.43
CA LEU A 15 -5.49 9.44 17.25
C LEU A 15 -4.22 9.06 16.49
N ALA A 16 -3.61 7.91 16.81
CA ALA A 16 -2.44 7.41 16.10
C ALA A 16 -2.74 7.16 14.61
N LEU A 17 -3.89 6.57 14.30
CA LEU A 17 -4.36 6.37 12.92
C LEU A 17 -4.50 7.72 12.18
N VAL A 18 -5.20 8.69 12.76
CA VAL A 18 -5.38 10.01 12.16
C VAL A 18 -4.04 10.69 11.90
N ARG A 19 -3.11 10.62 12.85
CA ARG A 19 -1.76 11.17 12.68
C ARG A 19 -0.99 10.47 11.57
N ALA A 20 -1.04 9.15 11.48
CA ALA A 20 -0.39 8.40 10.41
C ALA A 20 -0.93 8.81 9.03
N LEU A 21 -2.25 8.95 8.90
CA LEU A 21 -2.88 9.38 7.65
C LEU A 21 -2.47 10.80 7.23
N ILE A 22 -2.33 11.72 8.17
CA ILE A 22 -2.02 13.13 7.89
C ILE A 22 -0.50 13.34 7.79
N GLU A 23 0.26 12.91 8.81
CA GLU A 23 1.67 13.27 8.96
C GLU A 23 2.61 12.37 8.12
N VAL A 24 2.25 11.10 7.93
CA VAL A 24 3.07 10.14 7.18
C VAL A 24 2.60 10.03 5.73
N ALA A 25 1.31 9.81 5.51
CA ALA A 25 0.75 9.66 4.16
C ALA A 25 0.47 11.00 3.45
N GLY A 26 0.44 12.11 4.20
CA GLY A 26 0.12 13.42 3.63
C GLY A 26 -1.30 13.50 3.04
N LEU A 27 -2.23 12.65 3.51
CA LEU A 27 -3.56 12.61 2.95
C LEU A 27 -4.36 13.88 3.28
N PRO A 28 -5.12 14.40 2.32
CA PRO A 28 -6.05 15.49 2.59
C PRO A 28 -7.16 15.03 3.54
N LEU A 29 -7.69 15.96 4.33
CA LEU A 29 -8.69 15.67 5.36
C LEU A 29 -9.91 14.89 4.85
N GLU A 30 -10.30 15.11 3.60
CA GLU A 30 -11.40 14.38 2.95
C GLU A 30 -11.07 12.89 2.76
N ALA A 31 -9.85 12.56 2.37
CA ALA A 31 -9.39 11.17 2.27
C ALA A 31 -9.33 10.52 3.66
N VAL A 32 -8.82 11.25 4.66
CA VAL A 32 -8.83 10.79 6.07
C VAL A 32 -10.24 10.44 6.53
N ARG A 33 -11.23 11.30 6.28
CA ARG A 33 -12.63 11.04 6.63
C ARG A 33 -13.17 9.76 5.97
N ARG A 34 -12.83 9.51 4.70
CA ARG A 34 -13.25 8.28 4.01
C ARG A 34 -12.65 7.03 4.62
N VAL A 35 -11.36 7.05 4.95
CA VAL A 35 -10.72 5.93 5.65
C VAL A 35 -11.38 5.67 7.01
N LEU A 36 -11.62 6.73 7.78
CA LEU A 36 -12.27 6.62 9.09
C LEU A 36 -13.70 6.07 8.98
N ALA A 37 -14.44 6.44 7.95
CA ALA A 37 -15.78 5.91 7.70
C ALA A 37 -15.75 4.39 7.45
N VAL A 38 -14.74 3.88 6.75
CA VAL A 38 -14.56 2.43 6.53
C VAL A 38 -14.24 1.69 7.84
N VAL A 39 -13.41 2.31 8.70
CA VAL A 39 -13.09 1.75 10.03
C VAL A 39 -14.34 1.63 10.89
N ASP A 40 -15.21 2.66 10.87
CA ASP A 40 -16.39 2.77 11.72
C ASP A 40 -17.61 2.00 11.19
N ASP A 41 -17.61 1.58 9.93
CA ASP A 41 -18.75 0.87 9.33
C ASP A 41 -18.69 -0.64 9.65
N GLU A 42 -19.36 -1.05 10.72
CA GLU A 42 -19.46 -2.45 11.13
C GLU A 42 -20.35 -3.31 10.22
N SER A 43 -21.12 -2.70 9.33
CA SER A 43 -22.03 -3.43 8.41
C SER A 43 -21.29 -4.12 7.26
N VAL A 44 -20.11 -3.63 6.89
CA VAL A 44 -19.29 -4.17 5.81
C VAL A 44 -18.42 -5.32 6.34
N PRO A 45 -18.37 -6.50 5.67
CA PRO A 45 -17.48 -7.58 6.07
C PRO A 45 -16.02 -7.15 6.15
N LEU A 46 -15.25 -7.68 7.12
CA LEU A 46 -13.85 -7.28 7.37
C LEU A 46 -13.00 -7.31 6.10
N HIS A 47 -13.07 -8.39 5.31
CA HIS A 47 -12.31 -8.52 4.07
C HIS A 47 -12.58 -7.38 3.08
N GLN A 48 -13.84 -6.98 2.92
CA GLN A 48 -14.20 -5.86 2.04
C GLN A 48 -13.72 -4.52 2.61
N ALA A 49 -13.81 -4.32 3.93
CA ALA A 49 -13.31 -3.12 4.58
C ALA A 49 -11.79 -2.98 4.44
N LEU A 50 -11.04 -4.07 4.60
CA LEU A 50 -9.59 -4.09 4.38
C LEU A 50 -9.24 -3.72 2.93
N GLY A 51 -9.92 -4.32 1.95
CA GLY A 51 -9.75 -3.97 0.53
C GLY A 51 -10.06 -2.50 0.25
N THR A 52 -11.19 -2.00 0.75
CA THR A 52 -11.59 -0.59 0.56
C THR A 52 -10.57 0.37 1.20
N ALA A 53 -10.08 0.06 2.39
CA ALA A 53 -9.05 0.87 3.06
C ALA A 53 -7.76 0.93 2.22
N GLN A 54 -7.27 -0.20 1.70
CA GLN A 54 -6.12 -0.23 0.79
C GLN A 54 -6.36 0.57 -0.49
N TRP A 55 -7.56 0.47 -1.09
CA TRP A 55 -7.88 1.21 -2.31
C TRP A 55 -7.86 2.72 -2.10
N LEU A 56 -8.30 3.19 -0.91
CA LEU A 56 -8.26 4.62 -0.58
C LEU A 56 -6.84 5.17 -0.40
N LEU A 57 -5.88 4.30 -0.13
CA LEU A 57 -4.46 4.65 0.01
C LEU A 57 -3.68 4.52 -1.29
N SER A 58 -4.27 3.89 -2.32
CA SER A 58 -3.60 3.70 -3.61
C SER A 58 -3.36 5.02 -4.33
N PRO A 59 -2.17 5.24 -4.91
CA PRO A 59 -1.95 6.35 -5.81
C PRO A 59 -2.94 6.33 -6.96
N THR A 60 -3.50 7.48 -7.32
CA THR A 60 -4.37 7.62 -8.49
C THR A 60 -3.59 8.39 -9.55
N PRO A 61 -3.31 7.81 -10.73
CA PRO A 61 -2.70 8.54 -11.82
C PRO A 61 -3.56 9.74 -12.24
N ASP A 62 -2.93 10.86 -12.57
CA ASP A 62 -3.62 12.07 -13.04
C ASP A 62 -4.27 11.85 -14.41
N GLU A 63 -3.67 10.99 -15.24
CA GLU A 63 -4.14 10.64 -16.57
C GLU A 63 -4.53 9.17 -16.65
N GLU A 64 -5.35 8.82 -17.63
CA GLU A 64 -5.69 7.43 -17.92
C GLU A 64 -4.46 6.73 -18.51
N PRO A 65 -4.02 5.60 -17.93
CA PRO A 65 -2.87 4.86 -18.44
C PRO A 65 -3.07 4.38 -19.87
N SER A 66 -1.98 4.22 -20.61
CA SER A 66 -1.99 3.68 -21.95
C SER A 66 -2.51 2.23 -21.98
N ALA A 67 -3.10 1.84 -23.11
CA ALA A 67 -3.54 0.46 -23.31
C ALA A 67 -2.36 -0.53 -23.22
N GLU A 68 -1.18 -0.15 -23.72
CA GLU A 68 0.04 -0.96 -23.67
C GLU A 68 0.47 -1.25 -22.23
N SER A 69 0.54 -0.23 -21.38
CA SER A 69 0.87 -0.41 -19.96
C SER A 69 -0.20 -1.19 -19.21
N ALA A 70 -1.47 -0.98 -19.53
CA ALA A 70 -2.57 -1.77 -18.97
C ALA A 70 -2.45 -3.26 -19.34
N GLU A 71 -2.17 -3.59 -20.61
CA GLU A 71 -1.95 -4.97 -21.06
C GLU A 71 -0.73 -5.62 -20.38
N ARG A 72 0.35 -4.88 -20.16
CA ARG A 72 1.52 -5.36 -19.42
C ARG A 72 1.20 -5.70 -17.98
N VAL A 73 0.36 -4.90 -17.32
CA VAL A 73 -0.12 -5.18 -15.96
C VAL A 73 -0.95 -6.47 -15.95
N GLU A 74 -1.90 -6.63 -16.88
CA GLU A 74 -2.72 -7.86 -16.97
C GLU A 74 -1.85 -9.10 -17.24
N ALA A 75 -0.85 -8.99 -18.09
CA ALA A 75 0.10 -10.08 -18.35
C ALA A 75 0.92 -10.43 -17.09
N LEU A 76 1.34 -9.43 -16.29
CA LEU A 76 2.02 -9.66 -15.02
C LEU A 76 1.11 -10.39 -14.02
N LEU A 77 -0.13 -9.92 -13.86
CA LEU A 77 -1.11 -10.55 -12.97
C LEU A 77 -1.37 -12.01 -13.35
N ALA A 78 -1.50 -12.29 -14.65
CA ALA A 78 -1.71 -13.64 -15.17
C ALA A 78 -0.50 -14.56 -14.91
N ARG A 79 0.74 -14.06 -15.12
CA ARG A 79 1.95 -14.85 -14.88
C ARG A 79 2.13 -15.24 -13.42
N HIS A 80 1.71 -14.38 -12.49
CA HIS A 80 1.83 -14.61 -11.05
C HIS A 80 0.53 -15.11 -10.39
N GLU A 81 -0.50 -15.41 -11.17
CA GLU A 81 -1.80 -15.88 -10.69
C GLU A 81 -2.44 -14.94 -9.66
N TRP A 82 -2.19 -13.63 -9.79
CA TRP A 82 -2.73 -12.64 -8.87
C TRP A 82 -4.16 -12.24 -9.26
N ALA A 83 -5.13 -12.73 -8.50
CA ALA A 83 -6.54 -12.43 -8.72
C ALA A 83 -6.93 -11.11 -8.02
N LEU A 84 -6.92 -10.00 -8.76
CA LEU A 84 -7.42 -8.72 -8.30
C LEU A 84 -8.81 -8.44 -8.91
N ALA A 85 -9.64 -7.66 -8.18
CA ALA A 85 -10.90 -7.17 -8.72
C ALA A 85 -10.66 -6.35 -10.02
N PRO A 86 -11.56 -6.42 -11.02
CA PRO A 86 -11.37 -5.71 -12.28
C PRO A 86 -11.23 -4.20 -12.13
N ASP A 87 -11.90 -3.62 -11.14
CA ASP A 87 -11.90 -2.20 -10.79
C ASP A 87 -10.85 -1.83 -9.72
N SER A 88 -9.93 -2.74 -9.40
CA SER A 88 -8.86 -2.47 -8.44
C SER A 88 -7.99 -1.28 -8.88
N PRO A 89 -7.86 -0.22 -8.06
CA PRO A 89 -7.06 0.95 -8.39
C PRO A 89 -5.57 0.62 -8.52
N HIS A 90 -5.10 -0.50 -7.95
CA HIS A 90 -3.71 -0.93 -8.04
C HIS A 90 -3.30 -1.26 -9.48
N ARG A 91 -4.22 -1.80 -10.29
CA ARG A 91 -4.00 -2.05 -11.73
C ARG A 91 -3.66 -0.75 -12.44
N ARG A 92 -4.49 0.26 -12.24
CA ARG A 92 -4.33 1.57 -12.86
C ARG A 92 -3.08 2.30 -12.34
N ALA A 93 -2.80 2.22 -11.03
CA ALA A 93 -1.63 2.81 -10.42
C ALA A 93 -0.33 2.23 -10.99
N LEU A 94 -0.25 0.90 -11.15
CA LEU A 94 0.93 0.26 -11.74
C LEU A 94 1.08 0.61 -13.22
N ALA A 95 0.00 0.60 -14.01
CA ALA A 95 0.04 0.98 -15.42
C ALA A 95 0.51 2.43 -15.60
N GLY A 96 -0.01 3.37 -14.78
CA GLY A 96 0.46 4.76 -14.80
C GLY A 96 1.94 4.91 -14.43
N ALA A 97 2.43 4.11 -13.48
CA ALA A 97 3.86 4.09 -13.15
C ALA A 97 4.73 3.57 -14.31
N LEU A 98 4.25 2.59 -15.08
CA LEU A 98 4.94 2.10 -16.28
C LEU A 98 4.97 3.18 -17.35
N ASP A 99 3.86 3.86 -17.62
CA ASP A 99 3.81 5.00 -18.57
C ASP A 99 4.80 6.10 -18.21
N TRP A 100 4.92 6.45 -16.92
CA TRP A 100 5.90 7.42 -16.45
C TRP A 100 7.33 6.99 -16.76
N LEU A 101 7.67 5.72 -16.54
CA LEU A 101 8.99 5.17 -16.84
C LEU A 101 9.27 5.19 -18.34
N ASP A 102 8.29 4.81 -19.16
CA ASP A 102 8.41 4.78 -20.61
C ASP A 102 8.56 6.20 -21.18
N ASN A 103 7.80 7.17 -20.68
CA ASN A 103 7.91 8.58 -21.06
C ASN A 103 9.28 9.20 -20.72
N LEU A 104 9.94 8.69 -19.68
CA LEU A 104 11.30 9.11 -19.30
C LEU A 104 12.39 8.32 -20.05
N ALA A 105 12.03 7.49 -21.03
CA ALA A 105 12.95 6.58 -21.74
C ALA A 105 13.72 5.64 -20.79
N PHE A 106 13.10 5.22 -19.69
CA PHE A 106 13.63 4.30 -18.70
C PHE A 106 12.67 3.11 -18.44
N PRO A 107 12.34 2.33 -19.48
CA PRO A 107 11.32 1.29 -19.37
C PRO A 107 11.72 0.20 -18.39
N ALA A 108 10.77 -0.21 -17.57
CA ALA A 108 10.92 -1.40 -16.73
C ALA A 108 10.75 -2.66 -17.60
N SER A 109 11.74 -3.56 -17.61
CA SER A 109 11.59 -4.84 -18.30
C SER A 109 10.63 -5.77 -17.56
N ASP A 110 9.96 -6.67 -18.29
CA ASP A 110 9.07 -7.65 -17.67
C ASP A 110 9.83 -8.56 -16.69
N THR A 111 11.08 -8.91 -17.00
CA THR A 111 11.95 -9.65 -16.07
C THR A 111 12.13 -8.93 -14.74
N LEU A 112 12.29 -7.60 -14.75
CA LEU A 112 12.40 -6.81 -13.53
C LEU A 112 11.07 -6.78 -12.77
N LEU A 113 9.95 -6.66 -13.47
CA LEU A 113 8.62 -6.70 -12.87
C LEU A 113 8.35 -8.05 -12.21
N ASP A 114 8.72 -9.17 -12.88
CA ASP A 114 8.60 -10.51 -12.32
C ASP A 114 9.45 -10.70 -11.06
N GLN A 115 10.68 -10.18 -11.02
CA GLN A 115 11.53 -10.21 -9.81
C GLN A 115 10.92 -9.45 -8.64
N TYR A 116 10.30 -8.29 -8.88
CA TYR A 116 9.55 -7.57 -7.86
C TYR A 116 8.34 -8.37 -7.39
N ALA A 117 7.54 -8.89 -8.32
CA ALA A 117 6.36 -9.68 -8.01
C ALA A 117 6.70 -10.90 -7.15
N GLU A 118 7.70 -11.68 -7.52
CA GLU A 118 8.16 -12.83 -6.75
C GLU A 118 8.65 -12.45 -5.34
N THR A 119 9.34 -11.32 -5.22
CA THR A 119 9.84 -10.85 -3.93
C THR A 119 8.70 -10.43 -3.01
N LEU A 120 7.75 -9.68 -3.53
CA LEU A 120 6.59 -9.20 -2.78
C LEU A 120 5.61 -10.33 -2.45
N ALA A 121 5.44 -11.32 -3.34
CA ALA A 121 4.63 -12.50 -3.07
C ALA A 121 5.14 -13.32 -1.88
N ARG A 122 6.44 -13.27 -1.56
CA ARG A 122 7.00 -13.91 -0.36
C ARG A 122 6.74 -13.12 0.92
N LEU A 123 6.56 -11.80 0.84
CA LEU A 123 6.28 -10.93 2.01
C LEU A 123 4.79 -10.89 2.34
N ALA A 124 3.94 -10.82 1.32
CA ALA A 124 2.51 -10.59 1.47
C ALA A 124 1.80 -11.54 2.46
N PRO A 125 2.09 -12.87 2.53
CA PRO A 125 1.43 -13.75 3.48
C PRO A 125 1.63 -13.33 4.95
N SER A 126 2.85 -12.98 5.34
CA SER A 126 3.15 -12.57 6.72
C SER A 126 2.55 -11.20 7.07
N GLU A 127 2.51 -10.29 6.11
CA GLU A 127 1.88 -8.98 6.29
C GLU A 127 0.36 -9.11 6.45
N VAL A 128 -0.30 -9.91 5.61
CA VAL A 128 -1.74 -10.18 5.70
C VAL A 128 -2.07 -10.92 7.00
N GLU A 129 -1.26 -11.91 7.41
CA GLU A 129 -1.44 -12.63 8.66
C GLU A 129 -1.39 -11.68 9.87
N SER A 130 -0.45 -10.73 9.88
CA SER A 130 -0.32 -9.75 10.97
C SER A 130 -1.57 -8.89 11.16
N VAL A 131 -2.30 -8.62 10.09
CA VAL A 131 -3.56 -7.86 10.09
C VAL A 131 -4.74 -8.76 10.51
N THR A 132 -4.85 -9.94 9.90
CA THR A 132 -6.00 -10.85 10.12
C THR A 132 -5.96 -11.55 11.46
N ALA A 133 -4.81 -11.61 12.13
CA ALA A 133 -4.67 -12.12 13.50
C ALA A 133 -5.28 -11.19 14.57
N GLN A 134 -5.66 -9.95 14.20
CA GLN A 134 -6.27 -9.03 15.16
C GLN A 134 -7.68 -9.49 15.54
N ALA A 135 -7.95 -9.56 16.86
CA ALA A 135 -9.23 -10.05 17.38
C ALA A 135 -10.39 -9.08 17.11
N GLU A 136 -10.11 -7.78 17.07
CA GLU A 136 -11.10 -6.74 16.86
C GLU A 136 -11.02 -6.19 15.43
N ARG A 137 -12.18 -6.06 14.78
CA ARG A 137 -12.31 -5.53 13.41
C ARG A 137 -11.65 -4.15 13.23
N ALA A 138 -11.98 -3.20 14.10
CA ALA A 138 -11.40 -1.85 14.02
C ALA A 138 -9.89 -1.88 14.11
N THR A 139 -9.34 -2.67 15.04
CA THR A 139 -7.90 -2.87 15.20
C THR A 139 -7.27 -3.49 13.94
N ALA A 140 -7.93 -4.45 13.30
CA ALA A 140 -7.42 -5.05 12.05
C ALA A 140 -7.32 -4.01 10.93
N ILE A 141 -8.34 -3.17 10.75
CA ILE A 141 -8.34 -2.13 9.71
C ILE A 141 -7.30 -1.04 10.04
N GLU A 142 -7.20 -0.62 11.30
CA GLU A 142 -6.18 0.33 11.75
C GLU A 142 -4.76 -0.21 11.50
N HIS A 143 -4.49 -1.48 11.82
CA HIS A 143 -3.22 -2.15 11.55
C HIS A 143 -2.91 -2.22 10.06
N LEU A 144 -3.91 -2.54 9.22
CA LEU A 144 -3.73 -2.51 7.77
C LEU A 144 -3.31 -1.12 7.29
N VAL A 145 -4.06 -0.09 7.66
CA VAL A 145 -3.82 1.29 7.21
C VAL A 145 -2.46 1.78 7.67
N ILE A 146 -2.15 1.63 8.96
CA ILE A 146 -0.86 2.04 9.53
C ILE A 146 0.27 1.22 8.89
N GLY A 147 0.10 -0.09 8.74
CA GLY A 147 1.08 -0.98 8.11
C GLY A 147 1.36 -0.57 6.67
N THR A 148 0.33 -0.37 5.85
CA THR A 148 0.49 0.10 4.47
C THR A 148 1.30 1.39 4.41
N LEU A 149 0.93 2.40 5.21
CA LEU A 149 1.57 3.71 5.20
C LEU A 149 3.02 3.68 5.71
N LEU A 150 3.32 2.88 6.73
CA LEU A 150 4.65 2.83 7.34
C LEU A 150 5.60 1.86 6.63
N TYR A 151 5.08 0.79 6.03
CA TYR A 151 5.92 -0.17 5.30
C TYR A 151 6.36 0.35 3.93
N GLU A 152 5.60 1.23 3.28
CA GLU A 152 6.04 1.85 2.03
C GLU A 152 7.38 2.59 2.15
N PRO A 153 7.56 3.57 3.06
CA PRO A 153 8.85 4.24 3.24
C PRO A 153 9.93 3.30 3.78
N LEU A 154 9.57 2.29 4.58
CA LEU A 154 10.50 1.26 5.06
C LEU A 154 11.03 0.44 3.88
N LEU A 155 10.16 -0.11 3.03
CA LEU A 155 10.53 -0.88 1.85
C LEU A 155 11.38 -0.05 0.88
N ALA A 156 11.00 1.21 0.64
CA ALA A 156 11.77 2.13 -0.18
C ALA A 156 13.18 2.38 0.37
N THR A 157 13.31 2.50 1.69
CA THR A 157 14.61 2.69 2.35
C THR A 157 15.46 1.41 2.28
N MET A 158 14.89 0.26 2.60
CA MET A 158 15.59 -1.03 2.50
C MET A 158 16.07 -1.31 1.07
N ARG A 159 15.26 -0.98 0.07
CA ARG A 159 15.67 -1.08 -1.34
C ARG A 159 16.89 -0.20 -1.64
N ARG A 160 16.94 1.05 -1.14
CA ARG A 160 18.10 1.94 -1.31
C ARG A 160 19.34 1.39 -0.62
N MET A 161 19.20 0.87 0.60
CA MET A 161 20.30 0.21 1.35
C MET A 161 20.84 -1.00 0.58
N ALA A 162 19.98 -1.83 0.01
CA ALA A 162 20.38 -2.97 -0.80
C ALA A 162 21.16 -2.53 -2.06
N HIS A 163 20.72 -1.44 -2.72
CA HIS A 163 21.44 -0.87 -3.86
C HIS A 163 22.82 -0.35 -3.46
N GLU A 164 22.94 0.34 -2.33
CA GLU A 164 24.23 0.84 -1.82
C GLU A 164 25.19 -0.32 -1.51
N ALA A 165 24.69 -1.34 -0.80
CA ALA A 165 25.48 -2.53 -0.48
C ALA A 165 25.96 -3.26 -1.75
N GLU A 166 25.10 -3.43 -2.75
CA GLU A 166 25.46 -4.09 -4.01
C GLU A 166 26.45 -3.24 -4.82
N SER A 167 26.28 -1.92 -4.81
CA SER A 167 27.23 -1.00 -5.46
C SER A 167 28.62 -1.08 -4.81
N ALA A 168 28.70 -1.08 -3.47
CA ALA A 168 29.95 -1.22 -2.73
C ALA A 168 30.62 -2.56 -3.04
N ARG A 169 29.87 -3.67 -3.05
CA ARG A 169 30.38 -5.00 -3.41
C ARG A 169 30.99 -5.03 -4.80
N ARG A 170 30.33 -4.42 -5.79
CA ARG A 170 30.83 -4.36 -7.18
C ARG A 170 32.06 -3.48 -7.33
N SER A 171 32.18 -2.45 -6.52
CA SER A 171 33.32 -1.51 -6.51
C SER A 171 34.51 -2.02 -5.71
N GLY A 172 34.43 -3.22 -5.09
CA GLY A 172 35.48 -3.78 -4.26
C GLY A 172 35.70 -3.04 -2.91
N LEU A 173 34.79 -2.16 -2.56
CA LEU A 173 34.75 -1.51 -1.23
C LEU A 173 34.14 -2.50 -0.24
N LYS A 174 34.91 -2.81 0.82
CA LYS A 174 34.45 -3.63 1.97
C LYS A 174 34.04 -2.73 3.11
#